data_08c975c259dd150aaeb996ec6c21a828
#
_entry.id   08c975c259dd150aaeb996ec6c21a828
#
_cell.length_a   1.000
_cell.length_b   1.000
_cell.length_c   1.000
_cell.angle_alpha   90.00
_cell.angle_beta   90.00
_cell.angle_gamma   90.00
#
_symmetry.space_group_name_H-M   'P 1'
#
loop_
_entity.id
_entity.type
_entity.pdbx_description
1 polymer ?
#
loop_
_entity_poly.entity_id
_entity_poly.type
_entity_poly.pdbx_seq_one_letter_code
_entity_poly.pdbx_strand_id
1 'polypeptide(L)'
;RASKLLGEDITKDEKIEKLKLIAKETVDIRGIGFYTLGKKRKSLNEQEKKRYAELFEEYFLKSFSSRLAEYTNPEIDVQSKEKLNENYTIVNSILKATNERPEIKIDWRIYTKNPENPLIRDLIIEGLSLARTQKEEFASVLNSNNDDIEALFKVLEEFSKN
;
A
#
# COMPACT_ATOMS: atom_id res chain seq x y z
N ARG A 1 -6.00 15.50 0.36
CA ARG A 1 -6.72 15.07 1.58
C ARG A 1 -5.79 14.56 2.67
N ALA A 2 -4.90 13.59 2.34
CA ALA A 2 -3.93 13.08 3.30
C ALA A 2 -2.90 14.14 3.69
N SER A 3 -2.46 14.97 2.75
CA SER A 3 -1.50 16.05 3.03
C SER A 3 -2.07 17.06 4.01
N LYS A 4 -3.33 17.43 3.84
CA LYS A 4 -4.02 18.35 4.75
C LYS A 4 -4.12 17.74 6.14
N LEU A 5 -4.50 16.47 6.22
CA LEU A 5 -4.62 15.74 7.47
C LEU A 5 -3.30 15.71 8.23
N LEU A 6 -2.18 15.42 7.54
CA LEU A 6 -0.87 15.35 8.16
C LEU A 6 -0.38 16.70 8.66
N GLY A 7 -0.90 17.80 8.12
CA GLY A 7 -0.60 19.14 8.59
C GLY A 7 -1.45 19.60 9.77
N GLU A 8 -2.48 18.84 10.17
CA GLU A 8 -3.35 19.21 11.27
C GLU A 8 -2.69 18.98 12.63
N ASP A 9 -3.08 19.79 13.61
CA ASP A 9 -2.58 19.69 14.98
C ASP A 9 -3.42 18.67 15.76
N ILE A 10 -3.23 17.40 15.44
CA ILE A 10 -3.90 16.26 16.10
C ILE A 10 -2.85 15.25 16.51
N THR A 11 -3.24 14.32 17.38
CA THR A 11 -2.31 13.28 17.85
C THR A 11 -1.91 12.33 16.71
N LYS A 12 -0.76 11.68 16.89
CA LYS A 12 -0.28 10.68 15.91
C LYS A 12 -1.30 9.54 15.75
N ASP A 13 -1.88 9.08 16.85
CA ASP A 13 -2.88 8.00 16.83
C ASP A 13 -4.13 8.41 16.05
N GLU A 14 -4.58 9.65 16.23
CA GLU A 14 -5.71 10.18 15.46
C GLU A 14 -5.39 10.27 13.98
N LYS A 15 -4.17 10.70 13.64
CA LYS A 15 -3.70 10.73 12.23
C LYS A 15 -3.73 9.33 11.62
N ILE A 16 -3.23 8.34 12.34
CA ILE A 16 -3.19 6.95 11.86
C ILE A 16 -4.60 6.44 11.57
N GLU A 17 -5.55 6.66 12.49
CA GLU A 17 -6.92 6.18 12.28
C GLU A 17 -7.59 6.85 11.07
N LYS A 18 -7.39 8.15 10.90
CA LYS A 18 -7.94 8.87 9.74
C LYS A 18 -7.29 8.46 8.44
N LEU A 19 -5.97 8.20 8.45
CA LEU A 19 -5.26 7.72 7.26
C LEU A 19 -5.73 6.33 6.84
N LYS A 20 -6.04 5.46 7.80
CA LYS A 20 -6.62 4.14 7.50
C LYS A 20 -7.94 4.26 6.74
N LEU A 21 -8.80 5.18 7.15
CA LEU A 21 -10.08 5.41 6.49
C LEU A 21 -9.88 5.89 5.05
N ILE A 22 -8.96 6.84 4.85
CA ILE A 22 -8.62 7.34 3.50
C ILE A 22 -8.09 6.21 2.62
N ALA A 23 -7.21 5.38 3.16
CA ALA A 23 -6.64 4.25 2.41
C ALA A 23 -7.72 3.25 1.99
N LYS A 24 -8.66 2.94 2.86
CA LYS A 24 -9.76 2.02 2.52
C LYS A 24 -10.59 2.54 1.34
N GLU A 25 -10.76 3.85 1.23
CA GLU A 25 -11.55 4.46 0.16
C GLU A 25 -10.78 4.56 -1.16
N THR A 26 -9.44 4.70 -1.11
CA THR A 26 -8.64 5.09 -2.27
C THR A 26 -7.69 4.03 -2.79
N VAL A 27 -7.43 2.98 -2.02
CA VAL A 27 -6.47 1.92 -2.39
C VAL A 27 -7.20 0.60 -2.58
N ASP A 28 -6.85 -0.13 -3.64
CA ASP A 28 -7.36 -1.47 -3.87
C ASP A 28 -6.57 -2.47 -3.03
N ILE A 29 -6.81 -2.45 -1.73
CA ILE A 29 -6.06 -3.25 -0.76
C ILE A 29 -6.18 -4.74 -1.06
N ARG A 30 -7.39 -5.21 -1.36
CA ARG A 30 -7.63 -6.62 -1.66
C ARG A 30 -6.88 -7.07 -2.92
N GLY A 31 -6.95 -6.26 -3.97
CA GLY A 31 -6.25 -6.56 -5.23
C GLY A 31 -4.75 -6.61 -5.05
N ILE A 32 -4.19 -5.64 -4.32
CA ILE A 32 -2.76 -5.64 -3.99
C ILE A 32 -2.39 -6.87 -3.17
N GLY A 33 -3.22 -7.21 -2.18
CA GLY A 33 -2.98 -8.37 -1.32
C GLY A 33 -2.86 -9.66 -2.11
N PHE A 34 -3.81 -9.94 -2.99
CA PHE A 34 -3.76 -11.16 -3.81
C PHE A 34 -2.61 -11.15 -4.81
N TYR A 35 -2.25 -9.97 -5.32
CA TYR A 35 -1.05 -9.84 -6.15
C TYR A 35 0.21 -10.28 -5.39
N THR A 36 0.33 -9.91 -4.11
CA THR A 36 1.52 -10.22 -3.30
C THR A 36 1.68 -11.72 -3.02
N LEU A 37 0.61 -12.50 -3.12
CA LEU A 37 0.68 -13.96 -3.00
C LEU A 37 1.27 -14.63 -4.24
N GLY A 38 1.19 -13.98 -5.40
CA GLY A 38 1.65 -14.56 -6.64
C GLY A 38 0.94 -15.89 -6.95
N LYS A 39 1.71 -16.90 -7.28
CA LYS A 39 1.16 -18.23 -7.63
C LYS A 39 0.48 -18.92 -6.45
N LYS A 40 0.87 -18.59 -5.23
CA LYS A 40 0.33 -19.23 -4.01
C LYS A 40 -1.18 -19.07 -3.91
N ARG A 41 -1.74 -17.96 -4.38
CA ARG A 41 -3.18 -17.71 -4.32
C ARG A 41 -4.01 -18.81 -4.99
N LYS A 42 -3.44 -19.46 -6.01
CA LYS A 42 -4.14 -20.52 -6.74
C LYS A 42 -4.29 -21.81 -5.93
N SER A 43 -3.43 -22.01 -4.93
CA SER A 43 -3.45 -23.21 -4.09
C SER A 43 -4.27 -23.02 -2.83
N LEU A 44 -4.80 -21.83 -2.57
CA LEU A 44 -5.59 -21.54 -1.38
C LEU A 44 -7.07 -21.88 -1.59
N ASN A 45 -7.71 -22.42 -0.54
CA ASN A 45 -9.16 -22.61 -0.55
C ASN A 45 -9.86 -21.28 -0.20
N GLU A 46 -11.18 -21.23 -0.26
CA GLU A 46 -11.95 -20.01 -0.03
C GLU A 46 -11.80 -19.47 1.40
N GLN A 47 -11.68 -20.32 2.39
CA GLN A 47 -11.47 -19.90 3.77
C GLN A 47 -10.10 -19.26 3.95
N GLU A 48 -9.08 -19.85 3.35
CA GLU A 48 -7.72 -19.31 3.40
C GLU A 48 -7.62 -17.96 2.69
N LYS A 49 -8.28 -17.82 1.54
CA LYS A 49 -8.33 -16.55 0.81
C LYS A 49 -8.99 -15.45 1.63
N LYS A 50 -10.11 -15.78 2.28
CA LYS A 50 -10.82 -14.83 3.13
C LYS A 50 -9.97 -14.40 4.31
N ARG A 51 -9.33 -15.35 4.97
CA ARG A 51 -8.44 -15.08 6.10
C ARG A 51 -7.26 -14.22 5.68
N TYR A 52 -6.66 -14.53 4.53
CA TYR A 52 -5.57 -13.73 4.00
C TYR A 52 -5.99 -12.30 3.72
N ALA A 53 -7.15 -12.12 3.09
CA ALA A 53 -7.65 -10.78 2.76
C ALA A 53 -7.82 -9.93 4.02
N GLU A 54 -8.38 -10.52 5.09
CA GLU A 54 -8.56 -9.82 6.37
C GLU A 54 -7.22 -9.47 7.03
N LEU A 55 -6.29 -10.43 7.08
CA LEU A 55 -4.97 -10.23 7.67
C LEU A 55 -4.15 -9.24 6.89
N PHE A 56 -4.18 -9.32 5.57
CA PHE A 56 -3.45 -8.39 4.72
C PHE A 56 -3.99 -6.97 4.87
N GLU A 57 -5.30 -6.80 4.93
CA GLU A 57 -5.89 -5.47 5.13
C GLU A 57 -5.39 -4.83 6.42
N GLU A 58 -5.43 -5.55 7.53
CA GLU A 58 -4.92 -5.03 8.80
C GLU A 58 -3.43 -4.69 8.72
N TYR A 59 -2.65 -5.58 8.14
CA TYR A 59 -1.22 -5.39 7.94
C TYR A 59 -0.95 -4.15 7.10
N PHE A 60 -1.62 -4.04 5.96
CA PHE A 60 -1.44 -2.93 5.03
C PHE A 60 -1.81 -1.60 5.66
N LEU A 61 -2.97 -1.54 6.30
CA LEU A 61 -3.45 -0.30 6.91
C LEU A 61 -2.51 0.19 8.00
N LYS A 62 -2.01 -0.72 8.81
CA LYS A 62 -1.06 -0.37 9.85
C LYS A 62 0.27 0.12 9.28
N SER A 63 0.82 -0.63 8.32
CA SER A 63 2.11 -0.31 7.71
C SER A 63 2.06 1.04 6.98
N PHE A 64 1.05 1.22 6.13
CA PHE A 64 0.89 2.41 5.30
C PHE A 64 0.62 3.65 6.15
N SER A 65 -0.35 3.56 7.07
CA SER A 65 -0.74 4.71 7.90
C SER A 65 0.37 5.12 8.87
N SER A 66 1.09 4.16 9.42
CA SER A 66 2.19 4.45 10.33
C SER A 66 3.33 5.18 9.63
N ARG A 67 3.64 4.79 8.38
CA ARG A 67 4.67 5.46 7.60
C ARG A 67 4.27 6.90 7.27
N LEU A 68 3.04 7.10 6.80
CA LEU A 68 2.57 8.42 6.44
C LEU A 68 2.44 9.35 7.65
N ALA A 69 2.08 8.81 8.80
CA ALA A 69 1.90 9.63 10.02
C ALA A 69 3.21 10.28 10.50
N GLU A 70 4.35 9.77 10.04
CA GLU A 70 5.65 10.34 10.37
C GLU A 70 5.95 11.62 9.59
N TYR A 71 5.30 11.83 8.46
CA TYR A 71 5.48 13.06 7.66
C TYR A 71 4.70 14.21 8.26
N THR A 72 5.34 15.37 8.32
CA THR A 72 4.73 16.62 8.74
C THR A 72 4.69 17.56 7.54
N ASN A 73 3.50 18.03 7.18
CA ASN A 73 3.29 18.96 6.06
C ASN A 73 3.97 18.49 4.76
N PRO A 74 3.68 17.25 4.29
CA PRO A 74 4.27 16.80 3.03
C PRO A 74 3.68 17.58 1.85
N GLU A 75 4.54 18.01 0.93
CA GLU A 75 4.13 18.69 -0.30
C GLU A 75 4.39 17.80 -1.49
N ILE A 76 3.33 17.44 -2.20
CA ILE A 76 3.42 16.60 -3.40
C ILE A 76 3.12 17.46 -4.61
N ASP A 77 4.05 17.47 -5.56
CA ASP A 77 3.92 18.18 -6.82
C ASP A 77 3.67 17.18 -7.94
N VAL A 78 2.46 17.20 -8.48
CA VAL A 78 2.08 16.33 -9.60
C VAL A 78 2.69 16.89 -10.88
N GLN A 79 3.56 16.11 -11.51
CA GLN A 79 4.28 16.53 -12.72
C GLN A 79 3.50 16.22 -13.99
N SER A 80 2.94 15.02 -14.08
CA SER A 80 2.24 14.57 -15.28
C SER A 80 1.38 13.36 -14.95
N LYS A 81 0.51 13.03 -15.90
CA LYS A 81 -0.21 11.76 -15.83
C LYS A 81 -0.26 11.14 -17.22
N GLU A 82 -0.16 9.83 -17.28
CA GLU A 82 -0.07 9.08 -18.51
C GLU A 82 -1.00 7.87 -18.46
N LYS A 83 -1.90 7.77 -19.42
CA LYS A 83 -2.77 6.61 -19.52
C LYS A 83 -1.98 5.46 -20.14
N LEU A 84 -1.75 4.40 -19.37
CA LEU A 84 -1.01 3.23 -19.85
C LEU A 84 -1.83 2.37 -20.79
N ASN A 85 -3.11 2.15 -20.44
CA ASN A 85 -4.05 1.36 -21.22
C ASN A 85 -5.46 1.70 -20.73
N GLU A 86 -6.46 0.93 -21.15
CA GLU A 86 -7.85 1.19 -20.76
C GLU A 86 -8.11 1.07 -19.27
N ASN A 87 -7.26 0.30 -18.56
CA ASN A 87 -7.47 0.01 -17.16
C ASN A 87 -6.64 0.86 -16.21
N TYR A 88 -5.48 1.36 -16.65
CA TYR A 88 -4.50 1.97 -15.75
C TYR A 88 -3.98 3.32 -16.23
N THR A 89 -3.78 4.21 -15.26
CA THR A 89 -3.14 5.51 -15.44
C THR A 89 -1.97 5.62 -14.45
N ILE A 90 -0.85 6.16 -14.91
CA ILE A 90 0.28 6.49 -14.02
C ILE A 90 0.26 8.00 -13.79
N VAL A 91 0.32 8.39 -12.52
CA VAL A 91 0.51 9.79 -12.13
C VAL A 91 1.93 9.93 -11.62
N ASN A 92 2.70 10.80 -12.27
CA ASN A 92 4.08 11.08 -11.88
C ASN A 92 4.10 12.27 -10.94
N SER A 93 4.75 12.13 -9.80
CA SER A 93 4.81 13.18 -8.80
C SER A 93 6.16 13.23 -8.11
N ILE A 94 6.39 14.33 -7.42
CA ILE A 94 7.58 14.55 -6.61
C ILE A 94 7.14 14.97 -5.23
N LEU A 95 7.63 14.26 -4.21
CA LEU A 95 7.53 14.71 -2.83
C LEU A 95 8.67 15.68 -2.59
N LYS A 96 8.35 16.93 -2.36
CA LYS A 96 9.35 17.99 -2.28
C LYS A 96 10.35 17.79 -1.15
N ALA A 97 11.60 18.21 -1.40
CA ALA A 97 12.66 18.14 -0.40
C ALA A 97 12.34 19.03 0.81
N THR A 98 12.81 18.60 1.97
CA THR A 98 12.78 19.40 3.20
C THR A 98 14.19 19.45 3.77
N ASN A 99 14.37 20.16 4.89
CA ASN A 99 15.66 20.19 5.58
C ASN A 99 16.07 18.82 6.12
N GLU A 100 15.09 17.94 6.30
CA GLU A 100 15.32 16.61 6.89
C GLU A 100 15.44 15.49 5.86
N ARG A 101 15.03 15.71 4.60
CA ARG A 101 15.06 14.67 3.58
C ARG A 101 15.16 15.26 2.17
N PRO A 102 15.77 14.51 1.22
CA PRO A 102 15.82 14.95 -0.18
C PRO A 102 14.47 14.79 -0.86
N GLU A 103 14.38 15.33 -2.08
CA GLU A 103 13.25 15.14 -2.96
C GLU A 103 13.08 13.64 -3.29
N ILE A 104 11.83 13.17 -3.34
CA ILE A 104 11.52 11.77 -3.64
C ILE A 104 10.56 11.69 -4.81
N LYS A 105 10.92 10.90 -5.82
CA LYS A 105 10.06 10.65 -6.97
C LYS A 105 9.05 9.56 -6.62
N ILE A 106 7.76 9.84 -6.77
CA ILE A 106 6.69 8.88 -6.50
C ILE A 106 5.77 8.80 -7.71
N ASP A 107 5.68 7.62 -8.31
CA ASP A 107 4.73 7.34 -9.38
C ASP A 107 3.58 6.53 -8.79
N TRP A 108 2.36 6.93 -9.12
CA TRP A 108 1.14 6.32 -8.62
C TRP A 108 0.50 5.51 -9.73
N ARG A 109 0.38 4.21 -9.54
CA ARG A 109 -0.32 3.36 -10.50
C ARG A 109 -1.78 3.25 -10.06
N ILE A 110 -2.67 3.79 -10.88
CA ILE A 110 -4.08 3.93 -10.52
C ILE A 110 -4.93 3.13 -11.49
N TYR A 111 -5.84 2.32 -10.95
CA TYR A 111 -6.83 1.60 -11.74
C TYR A 111 -7.95 2.56 -12.08
N THR A 112 -8.07 2.90 -13.37
CA THR A 112 -9.00 3.92 -13.84
C THR A 112 -10.02 3.40 -14.85
N LYS A 113 -10.23 2.09 -14.90
CA LYS A 113 -11.26 1.50 -15.76
C LYS A 113 -12.63 2.07 -15.44
N ASN A 114 -12.90 2.33 -14.15
CA ASN A 114 -14.05 3.07 -13.70
C ASN A 114 -13.60 4.47 -13.28
N PRO A 115 -13.70 5.50 -14.15
CA PRO A 115 -13.18 6.83 -13.82
C PRO A 115 -13.85 7.49 -12.61
N GLU A 116 -15.07 7.06 -12.27
CA GLU A 116 -15.79 7.62 -11.12
C GLU A 116 -15.28 7.08 -9.79
N ASN A 117 -14.58 5.96 -9.82
CA ASN A 117 -14.07 5.33 -8.62
C ASN A 117 -12.64 4.81 -8.84
N PRO A 118 -11.66 5.73 -9.02
CA PRO A 118 -10.27 5.32 -9.24
C PRO A 118 -9.69 4.71 -7.95
N LEU A 119 -8.88 3.66 -8.11
CA LEU A 119 -8.23 2.99 -6.99
C LEU A 119 -6.73 2.87 -7.20
N ILE A 120 -5.96 3.22 -6.19
CA ILE A 120 -4.50 3.07 -6.21
C ILE A 120 -4.15 1.60 -6.10
N ARG A 121 -3.32 1.10 -7.01
CA ARG A 121 -2.85 -0.29 -7.00
C ARG A 121 -1.37 -0.47 -6.74
N ASP A 122 -0.58 0.58 -6.87
CA ASP A 122 0.83 0.52 -6.54
C ASP A 122 1.40 1.92 -6.36
N LEU A 123 2.47 2.01 -5.60
CA LEU A 123 3.33 3.18 -5.49
C LEU A 123 4.71 2.76 -5.92
N ILE A 124 5.29 3.52 -6.86
CA ILE A 124 6.64 3.28 -7.34
C ILE A 124 7.50 4.42 -6.84
N ILE A 125 8.30 4.14 -5.81
CA ILE A 125 9.12 5.15 -5.13
C ILE A 125 10.56 5.00 -5.60
N GLU A 126 11.07 6.05 -6.24
CA GLU A 126 12.42 6.04 -6.82
C GLU A 126 12.65 4.82 -7.72
N GLY A 127 11.64 4.48 -8.52
CA GLY A 127 11.70 3.36 -9.44
C GLY A 127 11.39 1.99 -8.84
N LEU A 128 11.13 1.92 -7.53
CA LEU A 128 10.88 0.66 -6.83
C LEU A 128 9.39 0.48 -6.53
N SER A 129 8.78 -0.55 -7.10
CA SER A 129 7.38 -0.89 -6.84
C SER A 129 7.22 -1.46 -5.43
N LEU A 130 6.36 -0.84 -4.61
CA LEU A 130 6.09 -1.33 -3.25
C LEU A 130 5.33 -2.66 -3.28
N ALA A 131 4.39 -2.82 -4.21
CA ALA A 131 3.63 -4.06 -4.33
C ALA A 131 4.54 -5.23 -4.71
N ARG A 132 5.45 -5.00 -5.66
CA ARG A 132 6.42 -6.01 -6.08
C ARG A 132 7.38 -6.39 -4.96
N THR A 133 7.89 -5.40 -4.23
CA THR A 133 8.77 -5.63 -3.09
C THR A 133 8.08 -6.47 -2.03
N GLN A 134 6.81 -6.17 -1.74
CA GLN A 134 6.04 -6.93 -0.77
C GLN A 134 5.81 -8.37 -1.23
N LYS A 135 5.56 -8.56 -2.52
CA LYS A 135 5.42 -9.89 -3.10
C LYS A 135 6.70 -10.72 -2.91
N GLU A 136 7.86 -10.10 -3.15
CA GLU A 136 9.15 -10.77 -2.97
C GLU A 136 9.40 -11.14 -1.51
N GLU A 137 9.06 -10.26 -0.56
CA GLU A 137 9.18 -10.53 0.86
C GLU A 137 8.31 -11.70 1.30
N PHE A 138 7.06 -11.73 0.84
CA PHE A 138 6.14 -12.82 1.18
C PHE A 138 6.58 -14.15 0.56
N ALA A 139 7.10 -14.10 -0.67
CA ALA A 139 7.67 -15.30 -1.30
C ALA A 139 8.83 -15.85 -0.49
N SER A 140 9.68 -14.97 0.06
CA SER A 140 10.78 -15.38 0.92
C SER A 140 10.29 -16.07 2.20
N VAL A 141 9.24 -15.54 2.84
CA VAL A 141 8.63 -16.17 4.02
C VAL A 141 8.12 -17.57 3.69
N LEU A 142 7.39 -17.69 2.56
CA LEU A 142 6.85 -18.98 2.14
C LEU A 142 7.96 -19.99 1.82
N ASN A 143 8.99 -19.57 1.09
CA ASN A 143 10.11 -20.44 0.72
C ASN A 143 10.88 -20.92 1.95
N SER A 144 11.01 -20.09 2.97
CA SER A 144 11.70 -20.45 4.21
C SER A 144 10.89 -21.38 5.11
N ASN A 145 9.61 -21.59 4.82
CA ASN A 145 8.69 -22.36 5.66
C ASN A 145 7.95 -23.43 4.87
N ASN A 146 8.61 -24.04 3.89
CA ASN A 146 8.07 -25.14 3.08
C ASN A 146 6.76 -24.79 2.38
N ASP A 147 6.63 -23.54 1.96
CA ASP A 147 5.45 -23.02 1.25
C ASP A 147 4.16 -23.11 2.08
N ASP A 148 4.29 -23.08 3.41
CA ASP A 148 3.16 -23.15 4.34
C ASP A 148 2.54 -21.77 4.53
N ILE A 149 1.28 -21.60 4.08
CA ILE A 149 0.57 -20.32 4.20
C ILE A 149 0.36 -19.89 5.66
N GLU A 150 0.28 -20.84 6.59
CA GLU A 150 0.13 -20.50 8.00
C GLU A 150 1.32 -19.70 8.54
N ALA A 151 2.53 -19.95 8.01
CA ALA A 151 3.71 -19.18 8.39
C ALA A 151 3.55 -17.70 7.99
N LEU A 152 3.01 -17.45 6.82
CA LEU A 152 2.74 -16.07 6.36
C LEU A 152 1.63 -15.43 7.19
N PHE A 153 0.56 -16.15 7.48
CA PHE A 153 -0.51 -15.65 8.33
C PHE A 153 0.03 -15.21 9.68
N LYS A 154 0.91 -16.00 10.26
CA LYS A 154 1.54 -15.67 11.55
C LYS A 154 2.35 -14.37 11.49
N VAL A 155 3.12 -14.18 10.42
CA VAL A 155 3.89 -12.94 10.21
C VAL A 155 2.96 -11.73 10.17
N LEU A 156 1.86 -11.83 9.43
CA LEU A 156 0.89 -10.73 9.31
C LEU A 156 0.21 -10.42 10.64
N GLU A 157 -0.19 -11.46 11.38
CA GLU A 157 -0.82 -11.28 12.69
C GLU A 157 0.11 -10.63 13.69
N GLU A 158 1.36 -11.08 13.75
CA GLU A 158 2.35 -10.53 14.69
C GLU A 158 2.64 -9.06 14.41
N PHE A 159 2.75 -8.70 13.14
CA PHE A 159 2.96 -7.30 12.76
C PHE A 159 1.78 -6.43 13.20
N SER A 160 0.55 -6.91 12.99
CA SER A 160 -0.66 -6.15 13.29
C SER A 160 -0.89 -5.94 14.79
N LYS A 161 -0.36 -6.82 15.63
CA LYS A 161 -0.49 -6.72 17.09
C LYS A 161 0.49 -5.75 17.73
N ASN A 162 1.59 -5.45 17.07
CA ASN A 162 2.64 -4.56 17.60
C ASN A 162 2.36 -3.06 17.30
#